data_d6f3959cb4f111e2027b4a4f3be6965d
#
_entry.id   d6f3959cb4f111e2027b4a4f3be6965d
#
_cell.length_a   1.000
_cell.length_b   1.000
_cell.length_c   1.000
_cell.angle_alpha   90.00
_cell.angle_beta   90.00
_cell.angle_gamma   90.00
#
_symmetry.space_group_name_H-M   'P 1'
#
loop_
_entity.id
_entity.type
_entity.pdbx_description
1 polymer ?
#
loop_
_entity_poly.entity_id
_entity_poly.type
_entity_poly.pdbx_seq_one_letter_code
_entity_poly.pdbx_strand_id
1 'polypeptide(L)'
;TPDSGQILFHGTPRGPDYRSRIGIQFQHTALQDFLTVRDTLRLFASLYPNPLPREMLIELCALGEFIDRDSRKLSGGQRQRLLLALALLGDPELLFLDEPTTGLDPQARHHFWQRIEAIKAQGKTVVLTTHYMDEAQQLCDRIAIVDHGHLLSLDTPAALLARHFDGVLVRLADHPALASLGYPLLPHGDQVELSCPDVAALLPTLLSLGVPLTGMQVRSPTLEDLF
;
A
#
# COMPACT_ATOMS: atom_id res chain seq x y z
N THR A 1 4.56 -1.98 25.70
CA THR A 1 4.30 -0.71 26.43
C THR A 1 5.27 0.32 25.92
N PRO A 2 4.85 1.55 25.60
CA PRO A 2 5.78 2.61 25.24
C PRO A 2 6.64 2.99 26.48
N ASP A 3 7.88 3.45 26.23
CA ASP A 3 8.77 3.96 27.29
C ASP A 3 8.25 5.29 27.85
N SER A 4 7.56 6.07 27.00
CA SER A 4 6.87 7.31 27.40
C SER A 4 5.63 7.53 26.53
N GLY A 5 4.73 8.42 26.97
CA GLY A 5 3.47 8.69 26.26
C GLY A 5 2.41 7.61 26.51
N GLN A 6 1.34 7.64 25.70
CA GLN A 6 0.22 6.71 25.84
C GLN A 6 -0.36 6.33 24.47
N ILE A 7 -0.90 5.11 24.40
CA ILE A 7 -1.65 4.64 23.24
C ILE A 7 -3.13 4.81 23.53
N LEU A 8 -3.80 5.58 22.67
CA LEU A 8 -5.24 5.81 22.76
C LEU A 8 -5.97 4.98 21.71
N PHE A 9 -7.12 4.42 22.09
CA PHE A 9 -8.06 3.78 21.20
C PHE A 9 -9.41 4.51 21.36
N HIS A 10 -9.93 5.08 20.27
CA HIS A 10 -11.07 6.02 20.32
C HIS A 10 -10.89 7.17 21.33
N GLY A 11 -9.70 7.75 21.39
CA GLY A 11 -9.39 8.88 22.27
C GLY A 11 -9.26 8.54 23.76
N THR A 12 -9.41 7.26 24.13
CA THR A 12 -9.23 6.78 25.51
C THR A 12 -8.03 5.84 25.63
N PRO A 13 -7.36 5.77 26.79
CA PRO A 13 -6.34 4.75 27.01
C PRO A 13 -6.90 3.35 26.73
N ARG A 14 -6.11 2.51 26.08
CA ARG A 14 -6.53 1.14 25.73
C ARG A 14 -7.03 0.36 26.95
N GLY A 15 -8.30 -0.02 26.93
CA GLY A 15 -8.92 -0.87 27.94
C GLY A 15 -8.59 -2.37 27.71
N PRO A 16 -9.05 -3.28 28.54
CA PRO A 16 -8.84 -4.73 28.40
C PRO A 16 -9.42 -5.27 27.09
N ASP A 17 -10.51 -4.71 26.61
CA ASP A 17 -11.26 -5.22 25.46
C ASP A 17 -10.72 -4.75 24.09
N TYR A 18 -9.70 -3.87 24.07
CA TYR A 18 -9.18 -3.36 22.79
C TYR A 18 -8.64 -4.47 21.89
N ARG A 19 -8.14 -5.58 22.48
CA ARG A 19 -7.56 -6.70 21.74
C ARG A 19 -8.59 -7.46 20.90
N SER A 20 -9.84 -7.54 21.36
CA SER A 20 -10.92 -8.17 20.58
C SER A 20 -11.40 -7.30 19.42
N ARG A 21 -11.04 -6.01 19.42
CA ARG A 21 -11.41 -5.02 18.40
C ARG A 21 -10.30 -4.76 17.38
N ILE A 22 -9.16 -5.45 17.48
CA ILE A 22 -8.06 -5.36 16.53
C ILE A 22 -7.81 -6.70 15.86
N GLY A 23 -7.48 -6.68 14.57
CA GLY A 23 -6.97 -7.80 13.81
C GLY A 23 -5.53 -7.55 13.40
N ILE A 24 -4.72 -8.61 13.35
CA ILE A 24 -3.32 -8.47 12.98
C ILE A 24 -2.97 -9.58 11.98
N GLN A 25 -2.41 -9.20 10.85
CA GLN A 25 -1.72 -10.09 9.92
C GLN A 25 -0.23 -9.80 10.01
N PHE A 26 0.53 -10.75 10.52
CA PHE A 26 1.99 -10.65 10.56
C PHE A 26 2.60 -11.04 9.22
N GLN A 27 3.78 -10.51 8.91
CA GLN A 27 4.57 -10.85 7.71
C GLN A 27 4.77 -12.38 7.59
N HIS A 28 5.11 -13.02 8.70
CA HIS A 28 5.31 -14.46 8.78
C HIS A 28 4.37 -15.09 9.82
N THR A 29 3.42 -15.87 9.36
CA THR A 29 2.51 -16.64 10.22
C THR A 29 2.59 -18.12 9.82
N ALA A 30 2.96 -18.99 10.74
CA ALA A 30 2.86 -20.42 10.52
C ALA A 30 1.38 -20.85 10.57
N LEU A 31 0.92 -21.50 9.51
CA LEU A 31 -0.39 -22.17 9.50
C LEU A 31 -0.22 -23.60 9.95
N GLN A 32 -1.26 -24.16 10.57
CA GLN A 32 -1.28 -25.56 10.96
C GLN A 32 -1.22 -26.46 9.72
N ASP A 33 -0.30 -27.41 9.71
CA ASP A 33 -0.17 -28.39 8.63
C ASP A 33 -1.38 -29.32 8.55
N PHE A 34 -1.62 -29.85 7.35
CA PHE A 34 -2.68 -30.83 7.05
C PHE A 34 -4.13 -30.35 7.26
N LEU A 35 -4.33 -29.06 7.48
CA LEU A 35 -5.66 -28.47 7.49
C LEU A 35 -5.98 -27.84 6.12
N THR A 36 -7.23 -28.00 5.71
CA THR A 36 -7.76 -27.23 4.59
C THR A 36 -7.99 -25.77 5.02
N VAL A 37 -8.16 -24.88 4.04
CA VAL A 37 -8.56 -23.47 4.32
C VAL A 37 -9.85 -23.45 5.16
N ARG A 38 -10.82 -24.30 4.83
CA ARG A 38 -12.07 -24.46 5.57
C ARG A 38 -11.85 -24.84 7.02
N ASP A 39 -10.99 -25.85 7.26
CA ASP A 39 -10.69 -26.33 8.61
C ASP A 39 -9.91 -25.30 9.41
N THR A 40 -9.00 -24.57 8.77
CA THR A 40 -8.25 -23.48 9.38
C THR A 40 -9.20 -22.35 9.83
N LEU A 41 -10.12 -21.91 8.96
CA LEU A 41 -11.12 -20.91 9.34
C LEU A 41 -11.99 -21.40 10.51
N ARG A 42 -12.44 -22.68 10.48
CA ARG A 42 -13.25 -23.25 11.57
C ARG A 42 -12.47 -23.29 12.89
N LEU A 43 -11.20 -23.73 12.85
CA LEU A 43 -10.34 -23.79 14.02
C LEU A 43 -10.17 -22.41 14.65
N PHE A 44 -9.77 -21.42 13.86
CA PHE A 44 -9.54 -20.07 14.38
C PHE A 44 -10.84 -19.37 14.79
N ALA A 45 -11.95 -19.60 14.10
CA ALA A 45 -13.24 -19.07 14.50
C ALA A 45 -13.68 -19.54 15.90
N SER A 46 -13.32 -20.76 16.31
CA SER A 46 -13.63 -21.28 17.64
C SER A 46 -12.94 -20.54 18.80
N LEU A 47 -11.94 -19.69 18.49
CA LEU A 47 -11.24 -18.87 19.47
C LEU A 47 -11.96 -17.53 19.76
N TYR A 48 -12.98 -17.19 18.96
CA TYR A 48 -13.72 -15.94 19.11
C TYR A 48 -15.15 -16.23 19.62
N PRO A 49 -15.67 -15.44 20.55
CA PRO A 49 -17.03 -15.62 21.04
C PRO A 49 -18.09 -15.33 19.95
N ASN A 50 -17.83 -14.35 19.09
CA ASN A 50 -18.71 -13.92 18.01
C ASN A 50 -17.90 -13.70 16.72
N PRO A 51 -17.44 -14.78 16.04
CA PRO A 51 -16.67 -14.63 14.82
C PRO A 51 -17.57 -14.16 13.66
N LEU A 52 -16.98 -13.44 12.71
CA LEU A 52 -17.65 -13.13 11.44
C LEU A 52 -18.14 -14.43 10.77
N PRO A 53 -19.31 -14.40 10.10
CA PRO A 53 -19.81 -15.53 9.33
C PRO A 53 -18.77 -15.98 8.29
N ARG A 54 -18.53 -17.29 8.25
CA ARG A 54 -17.52 -17.88 7.35
C ARG A 54 -17.78 -17.52 5.88
N GLU A 55 -19.03 -17.50 5.48
CA GLU A 55 -19.47 -17.19 4.12
C GLU A 55 -19.05 -15.76 3.73
N MET A 56 -19.19 -14.80 4.65
CA MET A 56 -18.75 -13.42 4.48
C MET A 56 -17.23 -13.34 4.30
N LEU A 57 -16.46 -14.08 5.09
CA LEU A 57 -15.00 -14.13 4.96
C LEU A 57 -14.56 -14.77 3.64
N ILE A 58 -15.26 -15.83 3.21
CA ILE A 58 -15.00 -16.49 1.92
C ILE A 58 -15.21 -15.51 0.76
N GLU A 59 -16.26 -14.73 0.80
CA GLU A 59 -16.55 -13.74 -0.24
C GLU A 59 -15.56 -12.57 -0.18
N LEU A 60 -15.42 -11.95 0.98
CA LEU A 60 -14.57 -10.76 1.17
C LEU A 60 -13.12 -11.03 0.80
N CYS A 61 -12.58 -12.19 1.20
CA CYS A 61 -11.19 -12.58 0.92
C CYS A 61 -11.05 -13.46 -0.33
N ALA A 62 -12.13 -13.72 -1.08
CA ALA A 62 -12.17 -14.54 -2.30
C ALA A 62 -11.50 -15.92 -2.10
N LEU A 63 -11.93 -16.66 -1.06
CA LEU A 63 -11.36 -17.97 -0.70
C LEU A 63 -12.01 -19.15 -1.41
N GLY A 64 -13.17 -18.94 -2.08
CA GLY A 64 -14.02 -20.00 -2.61
C GLY A 64 -13.31 -21.00 -3.51
N GLU A 65 -12.44 -20.54 -4.42
CA GLU A 65 -11.72 -21.38 -5.38
C GLU A 65 -10.77 -22.40 -4.75
N PHE A 66 -10.33 -22.17 -3.51
CA PHE A 66 -9.34 -23.00 -2.83
C PHE A 66 -9.73 -23.35 -1.39
N ILE A 67 -11.01 -23.20 -1.05
CA ILE A 67 -11.53 -23.40 0.32
C ILE A 67 -11.25 -24.80 0.87
N ASP A 68 -11.22 -25.82 0.02
CA ASP A 68 -10.95 -27.20 0.38
C ASP A 68 -9.49 -27.63 0.12
N ARG A 69 -8.60 -26.68 -0.25
CA ARG A 69 -7.19 -26.94 -0.47
C ARG A 69 -6.42 -26.96 0.85
N ASP A 70 -5.47 -27.89 0.97
CA ASP A 70 -4.51 -27.96 2.08
C ASP A 70 -3.69 -26.66 2.15
N SER A 71 -3.52 -26.08 3.33
CA SER A 71 -2.82 -24.81 3.58
C SER A 71 -1.39 -24.79 3.05
N ARG A 72 -0.70 -25.93 3.00
CA ARG A 72 0.67 -26.08 2.46
C ARG A 72 0.74 -25.96 0.93
N LYS A 73 -0.38 -26.18 0.23
CA LYS A 73 -0.48 -26.14 -1.23
C LYS A 73 -1.00 -24.83 -1.77
N LEU A 74 -1.13 -23.81 -0.92
CA LEU A 74 -1.57 -22.49 -1.31
C LEU A 74 -0.44 -21.73 -2.03
N SER A 75 -0.78 -21.00 -3.10
CA SER A 75 0.13 -19.99 -3.64
C SER A 75 0.34 -18.85 -2.63
N GLY A 76 1.38 -18.03 -2.81
CA GLY A 76 1.63 -16.87 -1.95
C GLY A 76 0.39 -15.98 -1.79
N GLY A 77 -0.27 -15.61 -2.90
CA GLY A 77 -1.48 -14.79 -2.86
C GLY A 77 -2.67 -15.48 -2.20
N GLN A 78 -2.85 -16.80 -2.40
CA GLN A 78 -3.89 -17.55 -1.71
C GLN A 78 -3.64 -17.61 -0.20
N ARG A 79 -2.38 -17.79 0.20
CA ARG A 79 -1.97 -17.78 1.60
C ARG A 79 -2.22 -16.41 2.24
N GLN A 80 -1.85 -15.30 1.59
CA GLN A 80 -2.10 -13.96 2.11
C GLN A 80 -3.60 -13.67 2.27
N ARG A 81 -4.44 -14.11 1.32
CA ARG A 81 -5.90 -13.99 1.44
C ARG A 81 -6.47 -14.80 2.63
N LEU A 82 -5.92 -15.97 2.90
CA LEU A 82 -6.31 -16.74 4.09
C LEU A 82 -5.87 -16.02 5.38
N LEU A 83 -4.63 -15.51 5.45
CA LEU A 83 -4.14 -14.76 6.62
C LEU A 83 -4.97 -13.50 6.88
N LEU A 84 -5.36 -12.79 5.83
CA LEU A 84 -6.28 -11.65 5.91
C LEU A 84 -7.63 -12.07 6.51
N ALA A 85 -8.20 -13.18 6.04
CA ALA A 85 -9.45 -13.71 6.58
C ALA A 85 -9.35 -14.08 8.06
N LEU A 86 -8.21 -14.65 8.48
CA LEU A 86 -7.96 -14.96 9.90
C LEU A 86 -7.87 -13.69 10.75
N ALA A 87 -7.24 -12.63 10.24
CA ALA A 87 -7.17 -11.35 10.93
C ALA A 87 -8.55 -10.66 11.06
N LEU A 88 -9.48 -10.95 10.16
CA LEU A 88 -10.84 -10.42 10.15
C LEU A 88 -11.82 -11.20 11.00
N LEU A 89 -11.48 -12.41 11.47
CA LEU A 89 -12.42 -13.32 12.15
C LEU A 89 -13.17 -12.70 13.33
N GLY A 90 -12.51 -11.86 14.13
CA GLY A 90 -13.10 -11.21 15.29
C GLY A 90 -13.91 -9.94 14.96
N ASP A 91 -14.19 -9.67 13.70
CA ASP A 91 -14.83 -8.43 13.25
C ASP A 91 -14.13 -7.16 13.77
N PRO A 92 -12.80 -7.01 13.54
CA PRO A 92 -12.05 -5.91 14.11
C PRO A 92 -12.48 -4.57 13.50
N GLU A 93 -12.38 -3.50 14.31
CA GLU A 93 -12.52 -2.11 13.87
C GLU A 93 -11.21 -1.58 13.29
N LEU A 94 -10.07 -2.10 13.78
CA LEU A 94 -8.72 -1.73 13.38
C LEU A 94 -7.94 -2.98 12.94
N LEU A 95 -7.42 -2.94 11.73
CA LEU A 95 -6.65 -4.03 11.12
C LEU A 95 -5.21 -3.57 10.92
N PHE A 96 -4.26 -4.35 11.44
CA PHE A 96 -2.83 -4.19 11.16
C PHE A 96 -2.37 -5.22 10.16
N LEU A 97 -1.71 -4.78 9.10
CA LEU A 97 -1.17 -5.63 8.04
C LEU A 97 0.33 -5.34 7.90
N ASP A 98 1.14 -6.35 8.21
CA ASP A 98 2.59 -6.21 8.16
C ASP A 98 3.12 -6.79 6.86
N GLU A 99 3.54 -5.90 5.94
CA GLU A 99 4.02 -6.22 4.59
C GLU A 99 3.14 -7.26 3.84
N PRO A 100 1.84 -7.02 3.71
CA PRO A 100 0.88 -8.07 3.33
C PRO A 100 1.04 -8.58 1.91
N THR A 101 1.74 -7.87 1.03
CA THR A 101 1.91 -8.23 -0.39
C THR A 101 3.33 -8.63 -0.75
N THR A 102 4.24 -8.69 0.22
CA THR A 102 5.62 -9.11 -0.03
C THR A 102 5.69 -10.50 -0.64
N GLY A 103 6.44 -10.62 -1.74
CA GLY A 103 6.60 -11.87 -2.49
C GLY A 103 5.42 -12.26 -3.38
N LEU A 104 4.44 -11.40 -3.54
CA LEU A 104 3.35 -11.60 -4.51
C LEU A 104 3.75 -11.11 -5.90
N ASP A 105 3.29 -11.81 -6.93
CA ASP A 105 3.34 -11.29 -8.29
C ASP A 105 2.41 -10.05 -8.45
N PRO A 106 2.61 -9.21 -9.47
CA PRO A 106 1.84 -7.98 -9.63
C PRO A 106 0.32 -8.19 -9.71
N GLN A 107 -0.14 -9.27 -10.32
CA GLN A 107 -1.57 -9.56 -10.43
C GLN A 107 -2.17 -9.96 -9.08
N ALA A 108 -1.48 -10.85 -8.34
CA ALA A 108 -1.90 -11.25 -7.01
C ALA A 108 -1.91 -10.06 -6.03
N ARG A 109 -0.92 -9.16 -6.12
CA ARG A 109 -0.85 -7.91 -5.35
C ARG A 109 -2.06 -7.01 -5.64
N HIS A 110 -2.37 -6.76 -6.91
CA HIS A 110 -3.52 -5.96 -7.29
C HIS A 110 -4.86 -6.56 -6.80
N HIS A 111 -5.04 -7.87 -6.90
CA HIS A 111 -6.21 -8.55 -6.33
C HIS A 111 -6.27 -8.41 -4.81
N PHE A 112 -5.14 -8.43 -4.12
CA PHE A 112 -5.10 -8.22 -2.67
C PHE A 112 -5.51 -6.79 -2.30
N TRP A 113 -5.03 -5.78 -3.04
CA TRP A 113 -5.44 -4.38 -2.84
C TRP A 113 -6.94 -4.17 -2.95
N GLN A 114 -7.59 -4.80 -3.94
CA GLN A 114 -9.05 -4.76 -4.08
C GLN A 114 -9.77 -5.31 -2.83
N ARG A 115 -9.18 -6.30 -2.14
CA ARG A 115 -9.75 -6.82 -0.88
C ARG A 115 -9.60 -5.79 0.24
N ILE A 116 -8.44 -5.12 0.33
CA ILE A 116 -8.23 -4.06 1.33
C ILE A 116 -9.21 -2.90 1.10
N GLU A 117 -9.41 -2.46 -0.14
CA GLU A 117 -10.39 -1.43 -0.45
C GLU A 117 -11.83 -1.84 -0.07
N ALA A 118 -12.21 -3.08 -0.33
CA ALA A 118 -13.52 -3.60 0.09
C ALA A 118 -13.69 -3.62 1.62
N ILE A 119 -12.61 -3.89 2.38
CA ILE A 119 -12.59 -3.85 3.84
C ILE A 119 -12.71 -2.39 4.34
N LYS A 120 -11.96 -1.45 3.74
CA LYS A 120 -12.07 -0.02 4.06
C LYS A 120 -13.48 0.50 3.80
N ALA A 121 -14.12 0.10 2.69
CA ALA A 121 -15.48 0.48 2.35
C ALA A 121 -16.54 0.03 3.39
N GLN A 122 -16.23 -0.97 4.22
CA GLN A 122 -17.05 -1.38 5.37
C GLN A 122 -16.83 -0.51 6.62
N GLY A 123 -16.03 0.57 6.52
CA GLY A 123 -15.75 1.48 7.62
C GLY A 123 -14.64 1.02 8.58
N LYS A 124 -13.89 -0.02 8.23
CA LYS A 124 -12.76 -0.49 9.04
C LYS A 124 -11.54 0.39 8.82
N THR A 125 -10.79 0.65 9.89
CA THR A 125 -9.50 1.33 9.82
C THR A 125 -8.41 0.31 9.53
N VAL A 126 -7.57 0.59 8.53
CA VAL A 126 -6.44 -0.27 8.16
C VAL A 126 -5.14 0.48 8.36
N VAL A 127 -4.21 -0.11 9.09
CA VAL A 127 -2.81 0.34 9.20
C VAL A 127 -1.95 -0.74 8.55
N LEU A 128 -1.23 -0.38 7.50
CA LEU A 128 -0.33 -1.32 6.84
C LEU A 128 1.11 -0.80 6.86
N THR A 129 2.06 -1.72 6.96
CA THR A 129 3.47 -1.45 6.67
C THR A 129 3.78 -1.96 5.27
N THR A 130 4.57 -1.23 4.52
CA THR A 130 5.02 -1.64 3.19
C THR A 130 6.30 -0.92 2.81
N HIS A 131 7.10 -1.57 1.98
CA HIS A 131 8.23 -0.95 1.27
C HIS A 131 7.90 -0.71 -0.22
N TYR A 132 6.67 -1.03 -0.66
CA TYR A 132 6.18 -0.73 -2.00
C TYR A 132 5.48 0.61 -2.02
N MET A 133 6.04 1.58 -2.72
CA MET A 133 5.50 2.94 -2.78
C MET A 133 4.20 3.02 -3.56
N ASP A 134 4.03 2.17 -4.59
CA ASP A 134 2.78 2.02 -5.34
C ASP A 134 1.63 1.53 -4.45
N GLU A 135 1.89 0.56 -3.55
CA GLU A 135 0.92 0.09 -2.56
C GLU A 135 0.50 1.21 -1.61
N ALA A 136 1.47 1.92 -1.04
CA ALA A 136 1.20 3.03 -0.14
C ALA A 136 0.38 4.14 -0.84
N GLN A 137 0.76 4.50 -2.06
CA GLN A 137 0.06 5.53 -2.84
C GLN A 137 -1.37 5.14 -3.21
N GLN A 138 -1.60 3.86 -3.52
CA GLN A 138 -2.91 3.35 -3.94
C GLN A 138 -3.89 3.16 -2.78
N LEU A 139 -3.41 2.64 -1.65
CA LEU A 139 -4.27 2.18 -0.56
C LEU A 139 -4.41 3.17 0.59
N CYS A 140 -3.41 4.02 0.81
CA CYS A 140 -3.35 4.82 2.03
C CYS A 140 -3.96 6.22 1.84
N ASP A 141 -4.85 6.59 2.76
CA ASP A 141 -5.36 7.96 2.85
C ASP A 141 -4.32 8.90 3.47
N ARG A 142 -3.44 8.35 4.33
CA ARG A 142 -2.30 9.05 4.93
C ARG A 142 -1.11 8.11 5.02
N ILE A 143 0.09 8.64 4.80
CA ILE A 143 1.35 7.91 4.83
C ILE A 143 2.26 8.52 5.88
N ALA A 144 2.79 7.64 6.75
CA ALA A 144 3.85 7.96 7.68
C ALA A 144 5.18 7.44 7.13
N ILE A 145 6.13 8.33 6.85
CA ILE A 145 7.49 7.97 6.46
C ILE A 145 8.32 7.89 7.73
N VAL A 146 8.89 6.71 8.00
CA VAL A 146 9.67 6.43 9.21
C VAL A 146 11.08 5.99 8.80
N ASP A 147 12.10 6.62 9.36
CA ASP A 147 13.49 6.24 9.17
C ASP A 147 14.23 6.24 10.51
N HIS A 148 15.04 5.22 10.75
CA HIS A 148 15.78 5.02 12.00
C HIS A 148 14.94 5.24 13.28
N GLY A 149 13.65 4.85 13.25
CA GLY A 149 12.72 5.00 14.37
C GLY A 149 12.16 6.42 14.53
N HIS A 150 12.48 7.35 13.65
CA HIS A 150 11.94 8.71 13.64
C HIS A 150 10.87 8.88 12.59
N LEU A 151 9.78 9.55 12.95
CA LEU A 151 8.74 9.96 11.99
C LEU A 151 9.25 11.18 11.22
N LEU A 152 9.58 10.99 9.94
CA LEU A 152 10.06 12.05 9.05
C LEU A 152 8.92 12.89 8.49
N SER A 153 7.82 12.27 8.11
CA SER A 153 6.65 12.94 7.54
C SER A 153 5.39 12.13 7.78
N LEU A 154 4.25 12.82 7.86
CA LEU A 154 2.93 12.20 7.95
C LEU A 154 1.93 13.10 7.22
N ASP A 155 1.46 12.66 6.05
CA ASP A 155 0.51 13.42 5.25
C ASP A 155 -0.23 12.52 4.25
N THR A 156 -1.13 13.10 3.44
CA THR A 156 -1.73 12.42 2.29
C THR A 156 -0.69 12.20 1.19
N PRO A 157 -0.83 11.16 0.34
CA PRO A 157 0.07 10.95 -0.81
C PRO A 157 0.23 12.22 -1.67
N ALA A 158 -0.88 12.89 -1.97
CA ALA A 158 -0.86 14.11 -2.78
C ALA A 158 -0.09 15.26 -2.12
N ALA A 159 -0.24 15.45 -0.79
CA ALA A 159 0.47 16.50 -0.07
C ALA A 159 1.98 16.21 0.05
N LEU A 160 2.36 14.93 0.19
CA LEU A 160 3.76 14.52 0.18
C LEU A 160 4.41 14.84 -1.16
N LEU A 161 3.75 14.51 -2.27
CA LEU A 161 4.25 14.81 -3.62
C LEU A 161 4.32 16.31 -3.90
N ALA A 162 3.30 17.07 -3.54
CA ALA A 162 3.24 18.51 -3.79
C ALA A 162 4.31 19.33 -3.04
N ARG A 163 4.95 18.76 -2.02
CA ARG A 163 6.10 19.40 -1.33
C ARG A 163 7.40 19.33 -2.11
N HIS A 164 7.51 18.35 -3.02
CA HIS A 164 8.76 18.03 -3.71
C HIS A 164 8.68 18.23 -5.22
N PHE A 165 7.47 18.17 -5.79
CA PHE A 165 7.24 18.29 -7.22
C PHE A 165 6.23 19.38 -7.51
N ASP A 166 6.58 20.24 -8.46
CA ASP A 166 5.70 21.31 -8.96
C ASP A 166 5.11 20.85 -10.31
N GLY A 167 3.93 20.25 -10.26
CA GLY A 167 3.19 19.80 -11.44
C GLY A 167 3.53 18.40 -11.91
N VAL A 168 4.01 18.24 -13.14
CA VAL A 168 4.30 16.95 -13.78
C VAL A 168 5.79 16.76 -14.03
N LEU A 169 6.20 15.51 -14.21
CA LEU A 169 7.54 15.14 -14.64
C LEU A 169 7.57 14.99 -16.15
N VAL A 170 8.52 15.67 -16.77
CA VAL A 170 8.76 15.65 -18.22
C VAL A 170 10.13 15.04 -18.46
N ARG A 171 10.15 13.89 -19.14
CA ARG A 171 11.37 13.19 -19.54
C ARG A 171 11.58 13.33 -21.03
N LEU A 172 12.78 13.72 -21.45
CA LEU A 172 13.13 13.93 -22.84
C LEU A 172 14.63 13.69 -23.06
N ALA A 173 15.04 13.60 -24.34
CA ALA A 173 16.46 13.46 -24.69
C ALA A 173 17.28 14.62 -24.13
N ASP A 174 18.48 14.33 -23.63
CA ASP A 174 19.38 15.39 -23.14
C ASP A 174 19.78 16.31 -24.30
N HIS A 175 19.68 17.62 -24.05
CA HIS A 175 20.01 18.64 -25.04
C HIS A 175 20.59 19.88 -24.34
N PRO A 176 21.71 20.45 -24.86
CA PRO A 176 22.37 21.59 -24.22
C PRO A 176 21.48 22.80 -23.92
N ALA A 177 20.45 23.02 -24.76
CA ALA A 177 19.52 24.13 -24.58
C ALA A 177 18.62 23.99 -23.34
N LEU A 178 18.46 22.80 -22.77
CA LEU A 178 17.63 22.56 -21.59
C LEU A 178 18.17 23.30 -20.35
N ALA A 179 19.49 23.50 -20.27
CA ALA A 179 20.11 24.27 -19.19
C ALA A 179 19.60 25.72 -19.10
N SER A 180 19.07 26.26 -20.19
CA SER A 180 18.53 27.63 -20.23
C SER A 180 17.09 27.75 -19.72
N LEU A 181 16.40 26.64 -19.47
CA LEU A 181 15.01 26.63 -19.01
C LEU A 181 14.85 27.01 -17.53
N GLY A 182 15.93 26.93 -16.75
CA GLY A 182 15.90 27.25 -15.32
C GLY A 182 15.24 26.19 -14.43
N TYR A 183 14.88 25.05 -14.98
CA TYR A 183 14.40 23.88 -14.20
C TYR A 183 15.57 23.03 -13.73
N PRO A 184 15.50 22.45 -12.54
CA PRO A 184 16.43 21.38 -12.14
C PRO A 184 16.31 20.21 -13.11
N LEU A 185 17.44 19.79 -13.71
CA LEU A 185 17.51 18.66 -14.62
C LEU A 185 18.08 17.45 -13.86
N LEU A 186 17.32 16.36 -13.81
CA LEU A 186 17.75 15.12 -13.20
C LEU A 186 18.19 14.14 -14.30
N PRO A 187 19.45 13.67 -14.30
CA PRO A 187 19.91 12.68 -15.26
C PRO A 187 19.13 11.36 -15.15
N HIS A 188 18.71 10.82 -16.29
CA HIS A 188 18.01 9.54 -16.36
C HIS A 188 18.50 8.71 -17.57
N GLY A 189 19.63 8.05 -17.41
CA GLY A 189 20.32 7.35 -18.50
C GLY A 189 20.83 8.33 -19.56
N ASP A 190 20.34 8.18 -20.80
CA ASP A 190 20.60 9.06 -21.94
C ASP A 190 19.57 10.21 -22.08
N GLN A 191 18.67 10.31 -21.13
CA GLN A 191 17.62 11.31 -21.05
C GLN A 191 17.78 12.17 -19.81
N VAL A 192 17.02 13.25 -19.74
CA VAL A 192 16.87 14.08 -18.55
C VAL A 192 15.40 14.16 -18.17
N GLU A 193 15.14 14.30 -16.88
CA GLU A 193 13.82 14.54 -16.34
C GLU A 193 13.78 15.87 -15.61
N LEU A 194 12.70 16.61 -15.77
CA LEU A 194 12.46 17.87 -15.08
C LEU A 194 11.03 17.93 -14.54
N SER A 195 10.83 18.64 -13.43
CA SER A 195 9.50 18.95 -12.90
C SER A 195 9.01 20.26 -13.52
N CYS A 196 7.76 20.27 -13.98
CA CYS A 196 7.17 21.41 -14.68
C CYS A 196 5.71 21.60 -14.26
N PRO A 197 5.29 22.79 -13.84
CA PRO A 197 3.90 23.06 -13.44
C PRO A 197 2.93 23.02 -14.62
N ASP A 198 3.38 23.42 -15.82
CA ASP A 198 2.53 23.49 -17.01
C ASP A 198 3.30 23.10 -18.27
N VAL A 199 2.98 21.92 -18.79
CA VAL A 199 3.55 21.39 -20.02
C VAL A 199 3.16 22.24 -21.22
N ALA A 200 1.96 22.83 -21.24
CA ALA A 200 1.51 23.63 -22.37
C ALA A 200 2.34 24.92 -22.51
N ALA A 201 2.81 25.47 -21.40
CA ALA A 201 3.75 26.58 -21.40
C ALA A 201 5.19 26.15 -21.76
N LEU A 202 5.60 24.95 -21.40
CA LEU A 202 6.92 24.41 -21.68
C LEU A 202 7.13 24.07 -23.17
N LEU A 203 6.13 23.46 -23.82
CA LEU A 203 6.24 22.96 -25.19
C LEU A 203 6.69 24.02 -26.23
N PRO A 204 6.09 25.23 -26.29
CA PRO A 204 6.53 26.27 -27.22
C PRO A 204 7.99 26.66 -27.01
N THR A 205 8.44 26.70 -25.76
CA THR A 205 9.81 27.03 -25.41
C THR A 205 10.78 25.94 -25.90
N LEU A 206 10.47 24.66 -25.69
CA LEU A 206 11.27 23.55 -26.21
C LEU A 206 11.39 23.61 -27.75
N LEU A 207 10.29 23.86 -28.44
CA LEU A 207 10.27 23.97 -29.90
C LEU A 207 11.12 25.15 -30.39
N SER A 208 11.03 26.31 -29.73
CA SER A 208 11.82 27.49 -30.08
C SER A 208 13.33 27.31 -29.90
N LEU A 209 13.70 26.45 -28.93
CA LEU A 209 15.09 26.09 -28.65
C LEU A 209 15.60 24.92 -29.53
N GLY A 210 14.76 24.39 -30.41
CA GLY A 210 15.13 23.28 -31.29
C GLY A 210 15.29 21.96 -30.57
N VAL A 211 14.72 21.78 -29.36
CA VAL A 211 14.82 20.56 -28.60
C VAL A 211 13.91 19.49 -29.23
N PRO A 212 14.45 18.30 -29.57
CA PRO A 212 13.65 17.21 -30.12
C PRO A 212 12.60 16.70 -29.12
N LEU A 213 11.34 16.67 -29.53
CA LEU A 213 10.26 16.11 -28.70
C LEU A 213 10.04 14.60 -28.93
N THR A 214 10.81 13.98 -29.80
CA THR A 214 10.72 12.55 -30.07
C THR A 214 11.07 11.75 -28.80
N GLY A 215 10.16 10.89 -28.39
CA GLY A 215 10.35 10.09 -27.17
C GLY A 215 10.10 10.87 -25.87
N MET A 216 9.62 12.11 -25.93
CA MET A 216 9.21 12.85 -24.75
C MET A 216 8.08 12.11 -24.02
N GLN A 217 8.20 12.01 -22.71
CA GLN A 217 7.20 11.42 -21.83
C GLN A 217 6.76 12.45 -20.80
N VAL A 218 5.47 12.49 -20.52
CA VAL A 218 4.88 13.32 -19.46
C VAL A 218 4.12 12.41 -18.52
N ARG A 219 4.42 12.51 -17.23
CA ARG A 219 3.76 11.70 -16.22
C ARG A 219 3.55 12.50 -14.93
N SER A 220 2.60 12.07 -14.13
CA SER A 220 2.50 12.55 -12.76
C SER A 220 3.63 11.98 -11.90
N PRO A 221 4.14 12.72 -10.93
CA PRO A 221 5.08 12.20 -9.95
C PRO A 221 4.41 11.12 -9.10
N THR A 222 5.21 10.14 -8.68
CA THR A 222 4.82 9.05 -7.79
C THR A 222 5.62 9.09 -6.50
N LEU A 223 5.21 8.35 -5.47
CA LEU A 223 6.00 8.27 -4.24
C LEU A 223 7.39 7.65 -4.46
N GLU A 224 7.57 6.82 -5.50
CA GLU A 224 8.89 6.29 -5.86
C GLU A 224 9.89 7.38 -6.26
N ASP A 225 9.40 8.50 -6.77
CA ASP A 225 10.23 9.64 -7.17
C ASP A 225 10.75 10.46 -5.97
N LEU A 226 10.27 10.15 -4.73
CA LEU A 226 10.74 10.81 -3.49
C LEU A 226 11.97 10.12 -2.88
N PHE A 227 12.29 8.89 -3.29
CA PHE A 227 13.31 8.03 -2.70
C PHE A 227 14.36 7.62 -3.71
#